data_b47d56075a0a84bbcd036c824c77eb5b
#
_entry.id   b47d56075a0a84bbcd036c824c77eb5b
#
_cell.length_a   1.000
_cell.length_b   1.000
_cell.length_c   1.000
_cell.angle_alpha   90.00
_cell.angle_beta   90.00
_cell.angle_gamma   90.00
#
_symmetry.space_group_name_H-M   'P 1'
#
loop_
_entity.id
_entity.type
_entity.pdbx_description
1 polymer ?
#
loop_
_entity_poly.entity_id
_entity_poly.type
_entity_poly.pdbx_seq_one_letter_code
_entity_poly.pdbx_strand_id
1 'polypeptide(L)'
;MRNTNPCQFFFLQMNRLYPFFIIGCLLSCNNIEPAKPPEVAVVKIPEKIDGKVAELLQITNKYVTENKGKLNDSVFLLHADLLNKIYEEGDFHPIWSSDEKWNSTADSMYSLVHDAKLYGLFPSDYNFPSLANIFSGMASDSLHKKNAALWARADIMLTDAYLGMAHDLKLGRLVKDSVTIRVDSLVTDSFFVQHFQEALAQKNIRGSLEQLEPKLKGYTDLKAAIPAFLDSAQLKKATYVFYPNKDSASLMKQVAARLSELGMVQAAGDTGLLREGIRKYQKQNNIPVTGRIGEKTVNSLNNSDWQRFKRIAVNLDRYKLLPDTLPHQYIWVNLPGFYLQLWNDDTLALESKIVVGKPLTRTPLLTSKITDMVTYPQWTIPESIILKEVLPGLQKDTDYLKKKGYSLTNDKGDEVFTSSVKWAKYKKGIPYKVIQGSGDDNALGILKFNFNNKYSVYMHDTNQRYYFARSSRALSHGCVRVQQWDKLAHFLISNDSLNAAPNVNTFKTDSLKAFLKRKEKHVIPVRTKVPVFIRYIGCTGINGRVKFYDDIYNEDKMLSERYFSNKPVI
;
A
#
# COMPACT_ATOMS: atom_id res chain seq x y z
N MET A 1 30.62 40.32 -14.70
CA MET A 1 31.44 40.72 -15.90
C MET A 1 31.19 39.62 -16.89
N ARG A 2 30.37 39.96 -17.82
CA ARG A 2 30.58 40.12 -19.28
C ARG A 2 30.97 38.83 -19.96
N ASN A 3 30.03 38.25 -20.69
CA ASN A 3 29.77 38.46 -22.13
C ASN A 3 30.70 37.60 -22.98
N THR A 4 30.40 36.94 -24.08
CA THR A 4 29.33 37.00 -25.09
C THR A 4 29.63 35.92 -26.13
N ASN A 5 28.61 35.34 -26.73
CA ASN A 5 28.60 34.81 -28.11
C ASN A 5 29.09 35.85 -29.12
N PRO A 6 29.22 35.63 -30.44
CA PRO A 6 28.73 34.58 -31.32
C PRO A 6 29.55 34.27 -32.63
N CYS A 7 29.09 33.32 -33.37
CA CYS A 7 28.78 33.22 -34.81
C CYS A 7 29.70 33.72 -35.92
N GLN A 8 29.68 32.97 -36.95
CA GLN A 8 29.35 33.29 -38.37
C GLN A 8 30.42 33.02 -39.44
N PHE A 9 29.94 32.22 -40.38
CA PHE A 9 30.16 32.25 -41.82
C PHE A 9 31.58 32.40 -42.42
N PHE A 10 31.94 31.45 -43.29
CA PHE A 10 32.40 31.78 -44.65
C PHE A 10 32.16 30.62 -45.64
N PHE A 11 31.39 30.93 -46.69
CA PHE A 11 31.27 30.20 -47.94
C PHE A 11 32.54 30.39 -48.78
N LEU A 12 33.04 29.33 -49.41
CA LEU A 12 33.78 29.45 -50.67
C LEU A 12 33.54 28.20 -51.51
N GLN A 13 32.94 28.42 -52.66
CA GLN A 13 32.81 27.50 -53.78
C GLN A 13 34.17 27.14 -54.35
N MET A 14 34.32 25.87 -54.74
CA MET A 14 35.08 25.54 -55.98
C MET A 14 34.63 24.19 -56.54
N ASN A 15 34.10 24.23 -57.73
CA ASN A 15 33.76 23.12 -58.64
C ASN A 15 34.99 22.26 -58.94
N ARG A 16 34.84 20.91 -58.88
CA ARG A 16 35.44 19.96 -59.79
C ARG A 16 34.64 18.64 -59.81
N LEU A 17 34.08 18.33 -60.92
CA LEU A 17 33.44 17.09 -61.32
C LEU A 17 34.39 15.92 -61.26
N TYR A 18 34.05 14.84 -60.53
CA TYR A 18 34.47 13.45 -60.79
C TYR A 18 33.27 12.54 -60.55
N PRO A 19 32.93 11.65 -61.48
CA PRO A 19 31.85 10.71 -61.28
C PRO A 19 32.36 9.53 -60.44
N PHE A 20 31.98 9.50 -59.16
CA PHE A 20 32.10 8.30 -58.33
C PHE A 20 30.81 7.51 -58.45
N PHE A 21 30.96 6.32 -59.07
CA PHE A 21 29.95 5.27 -58.97
C PHE A 21 29.77 4.88 -57.47
N ILE A 22 28.75 5.37 -56.79
CA ILE A 22 28.35 4.86 -55.50
C ILE A 22 27.43 3.67 -55.78
N ILE A 23 27.99 2.46 -55.66
CA ILE A 23 27.20 1.25 -55.47
C ILE A 23 26.54 1.40 -54.09
N GLY A 24 25.29 1.86 -54.10
CA GLY A 24 24.45 1.85 -52.91
C GLY A 24 24.11 0.41 -52.55
N CYS A 25 24.86 -0.18 -51.61
CA CYS A 25 24.36 -1.33 -50.86
C CYS A 25 23.14 -0.83 -50.03
N LEU A 26 21.96 -0.96 -50.56
CA LEU A 26 20.73 -0.96 -49.84
C LEU A 26 20.79 -2.17 -48.90
N LEU A 27 21.33 -1.99 -47.72
CA LEU A 27 21.04 -2.84 -46.58
C LEU A 27 19.56 -2.60 -46.23
N SER A 28 18.67 -3.28 -46.95
CA SER A 28 17.32 -3.50 -46.54
C SER A 28 17.39 -4.29 -45.23
N CYS A 29 17.35 -3.59 -44.09
CA CYS A 29 16.95 -4.22 -42.86
C CYS A 29 15.50 -4.67 -43.07
N ASN A 30 15.32 -5.85 -43.60
CA ASN A 30 14.06 -6.56 -43.49
C ASN A 30 13.85 -6.77 -41.98
N ASN A 31 13.10 -5.90 -41.35
CA ASN A 31 12.41 -6.24 -40.11
C ASN A 31 11.43 -7.37 -40.47
N ILE A 32 11.92 -8.60 -40.44
CA ILE A 32 11.07 -9.78 -40.54
C ILE A 32 10.27 -9.77 -39.23
N GLU A 33 8.99 -9.34 -39.30
CA GLU A 33 8.12 -9.48 -38.19
C GLU A 33 8.14 -10.95 -37.73
N PRO A 34 8.22 -11.22 -36.42
CA PRO A 34 8.24 -12.57 -35.89
C PRO A 34 7.00 -13.33 -36.34
N ALA A 35 7.16 -14.57 -36.77
CA ALA A 35 6.06 -15.38 -37.26
C ALA A 35 5.02 -15.57 -36.12
N LYS A 36 3.80 -15.06 -36.33
CA LYS A 36 2.72 -15.22 -35.38
C LYS A 36 2.43 -16.73 -35.18
N PRO A 37 2.36 -17.22 -33.93
CA PRO A 37 2.03 -18.62 -33.69
C PRO A 37 0.64 -18.95 -34.24
N PRO A 38 0.44 -20.15 -34.83
CA PRO A 38 -0.84 -20.54 -35.42
C PRO A 38 -1.92 -20.63 -34.33
N GLU A 39 -3.14 -20.31 -34.69
CA GLU A 39 -4.29 -20.43 -33.78
C GLU A 39 -4.80 -21.88 -33.70
N VAL A 40 -4.59 -22.65 -34.75
CA VAL A 40 -5.01 -24.05 -34.83
C VAL A 40 -3.88 -24.89 -35.44
N ALA A 41 -3.52 -25.97 -34.77
CA ALA A 41 -2.55 -26.96 -35.23
C ALA A 41 -3.02 -28.37 -34.81
N VAL A 42 -3.87 -28.99 -35.64
CA VAL A 42 -4.47 -30.29 -35.35
C VAL A 42 -3.49 -31.43 -35.62
N VAL A 43 -3.28 -32.27 -34.62
CA VAL A 43 -2.47 -33.48 -34.68
C VAL A 43 -3.38 -34.70 -34.69
N LYS A 44 -3.27 -35.53 -35.70
CA LYS A 44 -4.13 -36.73 -35.86
C LYS A 44 -3.65 -37.92 -35.07
N ILE A 45 -2.37 -37.98 -34.77
CA ILE A 45 -1.68 -39.10 -34.11
C ILE A 45 -1.31 -38.63 -32.68
N PRO A 46 -1.96 -39.13 -31.62
CA PRO A 46 -1.76 -38.67 -30.25
C PRO A 46 -0.30 -38.67 -29.81
N GLU A 47 0.46 -39.69 -30.13
CA GLU A 47 1.87 -39.84 -29.73
C GLU A 47 2.79 -38.75 -30.34
N LYS A 48 2.30 -37.96 -31.30
CA LYS A 48 3.04 -36.86 -31.93
C LYS A 48 2.66 -35.51 -31.36
N ILE A 49 1.72 -35.44 -30.43
CA ILE A 49 1.18 -34.17 -29.98
C ILE A 49 2.23 -33.39 -29.17
N ASP A 50 2.94 -34.03 -28.26
CA ASP A 50 3.92 -33.37 -27.39
C ASP A 50 5.09 -32.78 -28.22
N GLY A 51 5.55 -33.48 -29.25
CA GLY A 51 6.54 -32.96 -30.20
C GLY A 51 6.04 -31.72 -30.97
N LYS A 52 4.74 -31.72 -31.36
CA LYS A 52 4.15 -30.55 -32.02
C LYS A 52 3.92 -29.40 -31.05
N VAL A 53 3.58 -29.68 -29.81
CA VAL A 53 3.48 -28.68 -28.74
C VAL A 53 4.84 -28.04 -28.49
N ALA A 54 5.92 -28.83 -28.41
CA ALA A 54 7.29 -28.32 -28.24
C ALA A 54 7.70 -27.37 -29.36
N GLU A 55 7.45 -27.74 -30.63
CA GLU A 55 7.70 -26.86 -31.79
C GLU A 55 6.92 -25.54 -31.66
N LEU A 56 5.65 -25.60 -31.24
CA LEU A 56 4.80 -24.41 -31.09
C LEU A 56 5.16 -23.58 -29.86
N LEU A 57 5.65 -24.18 -28.78
CA LEU A 57 6.20 -23.48 -27.63
C LEU A 57 7.40 -22.65 -28.04
N GLN A 58 8.31 -23.22 -28.84
CA GLN A 58 9.47 -22.47 -29.35
C GLN A 58 9.06 -21.25 -30.20
N ILE A 59 8.10 -21.46 -31.12
CA ILE A 59 7.58 -20.36 -31.98
C ILE A 59 6.87 -19.30 -31.10
N THR A 60 6.01 -19.75 -30.18
CA THR A 60 5.21 -18.86 -29.30
C THR A 60 6.11 -18.07 -28.37
N ASN A 61 7.09 -18.71 -27.76
CA ASN A 61 8.02 -18.08 -26.84
C ASN A 61 8.85 -16.99 -27.53
N LYS A 62 9.40 -17.31 -28.71
CA LYS A 62 10.10 -16.32 -29.54
C LYS A 62 9.20 -15.13 -29.89
N TYR A 63 7.97 -15.42 -30.38
CA TYR A 63 7.00 -14.38 -30.72
C TYR A 63 6.68 -13.46 -29.54
N VAL A 64 6.40 -14.03 -28.35
CA VAL A 64 6.06 -13.29 -27.15
C VAL A 64 7.22 -12.42 -26.67
N THR A 65 8.46 -12.94 -26.70
CA THR A 65 9.66 -12.18 -26.32
C THR A 65 9.87 -10.98 -27.23
N GLU A 66 9.79 -11.16 -28.55
CA GLU A 66 9.94 -10.10 -29.54
C GLU A 66 8.79 -9.08 -29.52
N ASN A 67 7.58 -9.49 -29.09
CA ASN A 67 6.40 -8.64 -28.92
C ASN A 67 6.18 -8.16 -27.47
N LYS A 68 7.21 -8.19 -26.63
CA LYS A 68 7.20 -7.66 -25.25
C LYS A 68 6.07 -8.22 -24.39
N GLY A 69 5.84 -9.51 -24.47
CA GLY A 69 4.80 -10.21 -23.70
C GLY A 69 3.44 -10.32 -24.38
N LYS A 70 3.18 -9.64 -25.50
CA LYS A 70 1.89 -9.72 -26.19
C LYS A 70 1.79 -11.02 -26.99
N LEU A 71 0.88 -11.92 -26.56
CA LEU A 71 0.58 -13.15 -27.29
C LEU A 71 -0.54 -12.91 -28.34
N ASN A 72 -1.58 -12.16 -27.96
CA ASN A 72 -2.66 -11.69 -28.84
C ASN A 72 -3.33 -10.46 -28.23
N ASP A 73 -4.47 -10.02 -28.77
CA ASP A 73 -5.16 -8.82 -28.27
C ASP A 73 -5.75 -8.97 -26.86
N SER A 74 -5.94 -10.18 -26.39
CA SER A 74 -6.57 -10.49 -25.09
C SER A 74 -5.60 -11.06 -24.07
N VAL A 75 -4.43 -11.56 -24.49
CA VAL A 75 -3.44 -12.23 -23.63
C VAL A 75 -2.12 -11.47 -23.66
N PHE A 76 -1.70 -11.07 -22.48
CA PHE A 76 -0.41 -10.44 -22.24
C PHE A 76 0.33 -11.22 -21.13
N LEU A 77 1.57 -11.64 -21.41
CA LEU A 77 2.43 -12.37 -20.49
C LEU A 77 3.40 -11.38 -19.82
N LEU A 78 3.45 -11.41 -18.50
CA LEU A 78 4.20 -10.42 -17.71
C LEU A 78 5.70 -10.71 -17.63
N HIS A 79 6.08 -11.99 -17.77
CA HIS A 79 7.44 -12.48 -17.51
C HIS A 79 8.10 -13.11 -18.74
N ALA A 80 7.92 -12.51 -19.94
CA ALA A 80 8.38 -13.06 -21.21
C ALA A 80 9.87 -13.48 -21.21
N ASP A 81 10.75 -12.69 -20.61
CA ASP A 81 12.19 -12.98 -20.53
C ASP A 81 12.48 -14.21 -19.65
N LEU A 82 11.73 -14.39 -18.55
CA LEU A 82 11.87 -15.56 -17.68
C LEU A 82 11.29 -16.81 -18.35
N LEU A 83 10.18 -16.66 -19.07
CA LEU A 83 9.61 -17.74 -19.86
C LEU A 83 10.61 -18.26 -20.89
N ASN A 84 11.27 -17.33 -21.61
CA ASN A 84 12.30 -17.71 -22.59
C ASN A 84 13.38 -18.58 -21.93
N LYS A 85 13.91 -18.15 -20.81
CA LYS A 85 14.94 -18.89 -20.08
C LYS A 85 14.45 -20.29 -19.63
N ILE A 86 13.26 -20.38 -19.05
CA ILE A 86 12.70 -21.65 -18.54
C ILE A 86 12.52 -22.65 -19.69
N TYR A 87 11.94 -22.22 -20.81
CA TYR A 87 11.67 -23.12 -21.93
C TYR A 87 12.91 -23.48 -22.73
N GLU A 88 13.89 -22.58 -22.88
CA GLU A 88 15.20 -22.90 -23.46
C GLU A 88 15.96 -23.94 -22.64
N GLU A 89 16.01 -23.77 -21.31
CA GLU A 89 16.63 -24.76 -20.40
C GLU A 89 15.93 -26.13 -20.44
N GLY A 90 14.60 -26.15 -20.70
CA GLY A 90 13.79 -27.35 -20.81
C GLY A 90 13.63 -27.89 -22.23
N ASP A 91 14.41 -27.42 -23.21
CA ASP A 91 14.33 -27.81 -24.63
C ASP A 91 12.90 -27.73 -25.19
N PHE A 92 12.15 -26.73 -24.76
CA PHE A 92 10.75 -26.45 -25.13
C PHE A 92 9.76 -27.61 -24.90
N HIS A 93 10.10 -28.57 -24.06
CA HIS A 93 9.14 -29.62 -23.70
C HIS A 93 7.95 -29.04 -22.95
N PRO A 94 6.71 -29.54 -23.20
CA PRO A 94 5.54 -29.13 -22.43
C PRO A 94 5.71 -29.45 -20.94
N ILE A 95 5.43 -28.47 -20.07
CA ILE A 95 5.62 -28.58 -18.62
C ILE A 95 4.34 -29.11 -17.94
N TRP A 96 3.18 -28.71 -18.45
CA TRP A 96 1.92 -28.87 -17.78
C TRP A 96 1.03 -29.98 -18.37
N SER A 97 1.44 -30.59 -19.47
CA SER A 97 0.69 -31.61 -20.15
C SER A 97 1.57 -32.71 -20.74
N SER A 98 1.00 -33.86 -20.98
CA SER A 98 1.58 -35.00 -21.75
C SER A 98 0.47 -35.84 -22.32
N ASP A 99 0.61 -36.32 -23.55
CA ASP A 99 -0.28 -37.25 -24.22
C ASP A 99 -1.76 -36.82 -24.17
N GLU A 100 -2.05 -35.59 -24.57
CA GLU A 100 -3.40 -34.98 -24.55
C GLU A 100 -4.06 -34.93 -23.17
N LYS A 101 -3.27 -34.90 -22.07
CA LYS A 101 -3.75 -34.81 -20.68
C LYS A 101 -3.01 -33.76 -19.89
N TRP A 102 -3.74 -33.09 -19.02
CA TRP A 102 -3.14 -32.26 -17.97
C TRP A 102 -2.46 -33.15 -16.92
N ASN A 103 -1.32 -32.71 -16.43
CA ASN A 103 -0.72 -33.35 -15.25
C ASN A 103 -1.29 -32.70 -13.96
N SER A 104 -1.07 -33.33 -12.81
CA SER A 104 -1.60 -32.86 -11.52
C SER A 104 -1.10 -31.49 -11.11
N THR A 105 0.08 -31.07 -11.59
CA THR A 105 0.62 -29.73 -11.33
C THR A 105 -0.12 -28.67 -12.13
N ALA A 106 -0.58 -28.98 -13.36
CA ALA A 106 -1.43 -28.10 -14.18
C ALA A 106 -2.79 -27.87 -13.51
N ASP A 107 -3.45 -28.94 -13.04
CA ASP A 107 -4.72 -28.85 -12.33
C ASP A 107 -4.57 -27.99 -11.06
N SER A 108 -3.47 -28.19 -10.33
CA SER A 108 -3.15 -27.39 -9.14
C SER A 108 -2.95 -25.92 -9.49
N MET A 109 -2.19 -25.61 -10.55
CA MET A 109 -1.95 -24.23 -10.97
C MET A 109 -3.22 -23.55 -11.48
N TYR A 110 -4.01 -24.24 -12.29
CA TYR A 110 -5.30 -23.74 -12.77
C TYR A 110 -6.24 -23.40 -11.60
N SER A 111 -6.35 -24.30 -10.60
CA SER A 111 -7.14 -24.06 -9.40
C SER A 111 -6.62 -22.86 -8.61
N LEU A 112 -5.30 -22.67 -8.50
CA LEU A 112 -4.72 -21.50 -7.82
C LEU A 112 -5.04 -20.20 -8.52
N VAL A 113 -4.98 -20.15 -9.84
CA VAL A 113 -5.35 -18.97 -10.62
C VAL A 113 -6.84 -18.66 -10.46
N HIS A 114 -7.71 -19.68 -10.49
CA HIS A 114 -9.13 -19.54 -10.19
C HIS A 114 -9.35 -18.93 -8.80
N ASP A 115 -8.66 -19.46 -7.81
CA ASP A 115 -8.78 -19.09 -6.39
C ASP A 115 -7.89 -17.91 -5.98
N ALA A 116 -7.30 -17.18 -6.93
CA ALA A 116 -6.35 -16.10 -6.64
C ALA A 116 -6.92 -15.03 -5.66
N LYS A 117 -8.24 -14.86 -5.63
CA LYS A 117 -8.90 -13.96 -4.67
C LYS A 117 -8.67 -14.36 -3.21
N LEU A 118 -8.45 -15.62 -2.89
CA LEU A 118 -8.12 -16.08 -1.54
C LEU A 118 -6.76 -15.56 -1.05
N TYR A 119 -5.93 -15.10 -1.97
CA TYR A 119 -4.61 -14.52 -1.73
C TYR A 119 -4.62 -12.98 -1.87
N GLY A 120 -5.80 -12.36 -2.04
CA GLY A 120 -5.92 -10.93 -2.34
C GLY A 120 -5.46 -10.55 -3.76
N LEU A 121 -5.39 -11.53 -4.65
CA LEU A 121 -4.97 -11.38 -6.04
C LEU A 121 -6.17 -11.40 -6.98
N PHE A 122 -5.94 -11.09 -8.26
CA PHE A 122 -7.01 -10.98 -9.24
C PHE A 122 -6.80 -12.02 -10.35
N PRO A 123 -7.70 -13.00 -10.54
CA PRO A 123 -7.56 -14.04 -11.56
C PRO A 123 -7.26 -13.52 -12.97
N SER A 124 -7.84 -12.36 -13.32
CA SER A 124 -7.62 -11.70 -14.62
C SER A 124 -6.17 -11.33 -14.89
N ASP A 125 -5.36 -11.11 -13.86
CA ASP A 125 -3.96 -10.73 -14.01
C ASP A 125 -3.08 -11.90 -14.46
N TYR A 126 -3.60 -13.10 -14.32
CA TYR A 126 -2.97 -14.37 -14.68
C TYR A 126 -3.68 -15.04 -15.85
N ASN A 127 -4.31 -14.25 -16.71
CA ASN A 127 -5.00 -14.70 -17.93
C ASN A 127 -6.08 -15.77 -17.68
N PHE A 128 -6.71 -15.80 -16.48
CA PHE A 128 -7.71 -16.81 -16.11
C PHE A 128 -8.84 -17.00 -17.14
N PRO A 129 -9.47 -15.95 -17.72
CA PRO A 129 -10.53 -16.15 -18.71
C PRO A 129 -10.09 -16.97 -19.91
N SER A 130 -8.86 -16.75 -20.40
CA SER A 130 -8.31 -17.50 -21.53
C SER A 130 -7.96 -18.93 -21.14
N LEU A 131 -7.39 -19.14 -19.96
CA LEU A 131 -7.14 -20.47 -19.41
C LEU A 131 -8.43 -21.25 -19.21
N ALA A 132 -9.47 -20.62 -18.63
CA ALA A 132 -10.77 -21.26 -18.41
C ALA A 132 -11.43 -21.71 -19.71
N ASN A 133 -11.35 -20.90 -20.77
CA ASN A 133 -11.85 -21.27 -22.08
C ASN A 133 -11.10 -22.48 -22.68
N ILE A 134 -9.77 -22.55 -22.53
CA ILE A 134 -8.99 -23.67 -23.02
C ILE A 134 -9.31 -24.94 -22.20
N PHE A 135 -9.28 -24.88 -20.87
CA PHE A 135 -9.56 -26.02 -20.01
C PHE A 135 -10.96 -26.59 -20.23
N SER A 136 -11.98 -25.72 -20.30
CA SER A 136 -13.37 -26.15 -20.57
C SER A 136 -13.54 -26.72 -21.97
N GLY A 137 -12.91 -26.11 -22.98
CA GLY A 137 -12.92 -26.62 -24.35
C GLY A 137 -12.29 -28.00 -24.45
N MET A 138 -11.15 -28.22 -23.82
CA MET A 138 -10.49 -29.54 -23.79
C MET A 138 -11.27 -30.62 -23.02
N ALA A 139 -12.04 -30.20 -22.02
CA ALA A 139 -12.91 -31.12 -21.28
C ALA A 139 -14.13 -31.58 -22.10
N SER A 140 -14.67 -30.72 -22.97
CA SER A 140 -15.94 -30.93 -23.68
C SER A 140 -15.77 -31.39 -25.12
N ASP A 141 -14.61 -31.14 -25.78
CA ASP A 141 -14.41 -31.42 -27.21
C ASP A 141 -13.08 -32.14 -27.49
N SER A 142 -13.18 -33.32 -28.09
CA SER A 142 -12.01 -34.09 -28.49
C SER A 142 -11.14 -33.43 -29.57
N LEU A 143 -11.70 -32.55 -30.41
CA LEU A 143 -10.92 -31.78 -31.39
C LEU A 143 -10.01 -30.74 -30.73
N HIS A 144 -10.47 -30.14 -29.62
CA HIS A 144 -9.64 -29.27 -28.83
C HIS A 144 -8.40 -30.00 -28.28
N LYS A 145 -8.55 -31.21 -27.80
CA LYS A 145 -7.42 -32.05 -27.33
C LYS A 145 -6.38 -32.30 -28.41
N LYS A 146 -6.81 -32.43 -29.66
CA LYS A 146 -5.91 -32.63 -30.79
C LYS A 146 -5.25 -31.34 -31.30
N ASN A 147 -5.63 -30.20 -30.78
CA ASN A 147 -5.07 -28.91 -31.19
C ASN A 147 -3.82 -28.53 -30.36
N ALA A 148 -2.62 -28.87 -30.86
CA ALA A 148 -1.36 -28.60 -30.21
C ALA A 148 -1.13 -27.08 -29.90
N ALA A 149 -1.75 -26.17 -30.67
CA ALA A 149 -1.63 -24.73 -30.43
C ALA A 149 -2.34 -24.30 -29.14
N LEU A 150 -3.42 -24.96 -28.73
CA LEU A 150 -4.08 -24.68 -27.45
C LEU A 150 -3.26 -25.19 -26.26
N TRP A 151 -2.59 -26.35 -26.39
CA TRP A 151 -1.69 -26.86 -25.36
C TRP A 151 -0.50 -25.92 -25.16
N ALA A 152 0.17 -25.53 -26.24
CA ALA A 152 1.30 -24.60 -26.17
C ALA A 152 0.93 -23.24 -25.54
N ARG A 153 -0.25 -22.71 -25.87
CA ARG A 153 -0.75 -21.46 -25.27
C ARG A 153 -1.06 -21.60 -23.78
N ALA A 154 -1.71 -22.68 -23.39
CA ALA A 154 -2.03 -22.91 -21.99
C ALA A 154 -0.75 -23.15 -21.18
N ASP A 155 0.20 -23.89 -21.74
CA ASP A 155 1.47 -24.21 -21.09
C ASP A 155 2.24 -22.92 -20.74
N ILE A 156 2.42 -22.03 -21.71
CA ILE A 156 3.12 -20.74 -21.49
C ILE A 156 2.34 -19.81 -20.55
N MET A 157 0.99 -19.79 -20.61
CA MET A 157 0.17 -18.99 -19.72
C MET A 157 0.17 -19.50 -18.27
N LEU A 158 0.22 -20.81 -18.05
CA LEU A 158 0.31 -21.39 -16.70
C LEU A 158 1.67 -21.10 -16.06
N THR A 159 2.75 -21.14 -16.87
CA THR A 159 4.10 -20.79 -16.40
C THR A 159 4.19 -19.29 -16.06
N ASP A 160 3.68 -18.41 -16.92
CA ASP A 160 3.60 -16.97 -16.63
C ASP A 160 2.74 -16.69 -15.37
N ALA A 161 1.62 -17.38 -15.22
CA ALA A 161 0.76 -17.25 -14.06
C ALA A 161 1.47 -17.66 -12.77
N TYR A 162 2.26 -18.75 -12.78
CA TYR A 162 3.07 -19.13 -11.62
C TYR A 162 4.07 -18.03 -11.26
N LEU A 163 4.85 -17.55 -12.23
CA LEU A 163 5.84 -16.50 -12.02
C LEU A 163 5.20 -15.21 -11.51
N GLY A 164 4.07 -14.83 -12.11
CA GLY A 164 3.30 -13.65 -11.69
C GLY A 164 2.75 -13.77 -10.27
N MET A 165 2.16 -14.91 -9.92
CA MET A 165 1.69 -15.15 -8.56
C MET A 165 2.84 -15.20 -7.56
N ALA A 166 3.95 -15.87 -7.90
CA ALA A 166 5.13 -15.92 -7.05
C ALA A 166 5.68 -14.51 -6.76
N HIS A 167 5.80 -13.68 -7.80
CA HIS A 167 6.21 -12.29 -7.67
C HIS A 167 5.23 -11.50 -6.78
N ASP A 168 3.93 -11.58 -7.07
CA ASP A 168 2.92 -10.82 -6.35
C ASP A 168 2.76 -11.28 -4.88
N LEU A 169 2.97 -12.56 -4.57
CA LEU A 169 2.94 -13.07 -3.20
C LEU A 169 4.18 -12.66 -2.41
N LYS A 170 5.37 -12.68 -3.03
CA LYS A 170 6.62 -12.31 -2.36
C LYS A 170 6.82 -10.81 -2.25
N LEU A 171 6.65 -10.10 -3.36
CA LEU A 171 6.99 -8.68 -3.45
C LEU A 171 5.76 -7.75 -3.35
N GLY A 172 4.59 -8.23 -3.74
CA GLY A 172 3.40 -7.39 -3.87
C GLY A 172 3.50 -6.43 -5.05
N ARG A 173 2.47 -5.60 -5.19
CA ARG A 173 2.33 -4.61 -6.28
C ARG A 173 2.65 -3.20 -5.85
N LEU A 174 2.68 -2.95 -4.54
CA LEU A 174 2.96 -1.62 -4.04
C LEU A 174 4.44 -1.28 -4.21
N VAL A 175 4.70 -0.10 -4.77
CA VAL A 175 6.07 0.43 -4.87
C VAL A 175 6.63 0.69 -3.48
N LYS A 176 7.91 0.39 -3.29
CA LYS A 176 8.63 0.72 -2.06
C LYS A 176 8.50 2.20 -1.72
N ASP A 177 8.27 2.47 -0.47
CA ASP A 177 8.16 3.82 0.11
C ASP A 177 9.21 4.05 1.20
N SER A 178 9.15 5.21 1.85
CA SER A 178 10.12 5.61 2.89
C SER A 178 10.03 4.77 4.18
N VAL A 179 9.05 3.91 4.31
CA VAL A 179 8.86 3.03 5.49
C VAL A 179 8.97 1.55 5.13
N THR A 180 9.29 1.25 3.89
CA THR A 180 9.58 -0.11 3.45
C THR A 180 10.89 -0.57 4.08
N ILE A 181 10.84 -1.67 4.81
CA ILE A 181 11.99 -2.24 5.52
C ILE A 181 12.30 -3.68 5.09
N ARG A 182 11.59 -4.18 4.06
CA ARG A 182 11.90 -5.44 3.41
C ARG A 182 13.25 -5.34 2.67
N VAL A 183 14.06 -6.38 2.79
CA VAL A 183 15.33 -6.51 2.08
C VAL A 183 15.13 -7.44 0.88
N ASP A 184 15.31 -6.91 -0.33
CA ASP A 184 15.05 -7.64 -1.57
C ASP A 184 16.32 -8.10 -2.30
N SER A 185 17.49 -7.93 -1.72
CA SER A 185 18.78 -8.21 -2.40
C SER A 185 18.93 -9.64 -2.92
N LEU A 186 18.20 -10.59 -2.34
CA LEU A 186 18.22 -12.00 -2.74
C LEU A 186 17.01 -12.40 -3.60
N VAL A 187 16.04 -11.51 -3.80
CA VAL A 187 14.82 -11.79 -4.58
C VAL A 187 15.03 -11.29 -6.00
N THR A 188 15.72 -12.09 -6.81
CA THR A 188 16.07 -11.82 -8.21
C THR A 188 15.20 -12.68 -9.14
N ASP A 189 15.29 -12.43 -10.43
CA ASP A 189 14.67 -13.26 -11.46
C ASP A 189 15.07 -14.74 -11.33
N SER A 190 16.36 -15.00 -11.06
CA SER A 190 16.86 -16.36 -10.83
C SER A 190 16.21 -17.04 -9.61
N PHE A 191 15.89 -16.28 -8.56
CA PHE A 191 15.15 -16.80 -7.41
C PHE A 191 13.79 -17.37 -7.84
N PHE A 192 13.03 -16.64 -8.67
CA PHE A 192 11.71 -17.10 -9.13
C PHE A 192 11.79 -18.31 -10.06
N VAL A 193 12.80 -18.34 -10.95
CA VAL A 193 13.04 -19.50 -11.83
C VAL A 193 13.38 -20.73 -11.02
N GLN A 194 14.32 -20.64 -10.08
CA GLN A 194 14.70 -21.75 -9.22
C GLN A 194 13.51 -22.23 -8.38
N HIS A 195 12.76 -21.30 -7.79
CA HIS A 195 11.57 -21.63 -6.98
C HIS A 195 10.50 -22.36 -7.80
N PHE A 196 10.31 -21.98 -9.06
CA PHE A 196 9.44 -22.69 -10.00
C PHE A 196 9.92 -24.10 -10.30
N GLN A 197 11.20 -24.27 -10.60
CA GLN A 197 11.79 -25.60 -10.88
C GLN A 197 11.68 -26.54 -9.67
N GLU A 198 11.93 -26.02 -8.46
CA GLU A 198 11.76 -26.77 -7.22
C GLU A 198 10.30 -27.19 -6.99
N ALA A 199 9.35 -26.27 -7.27
CA ALA A 199 7.91 -26.56 -7.15
C ALA A 199 7.45 -27.68 -8.10
N LEU A 200 7.97 -27.71 -9.33
CA LEU A 200 7.71 -28.78 -10.31
C LEU A 200 8.33 -30.11 -9.87
N ALA A 201 9.59 -30.10 -9.46
CA ALA A 201 10.31 -31.30 -9.02
C ALA A 201 9.64 -31.96 -7.81
N GLN A 202 9.13 -31.14 -6.88
CA GLN A 202 8.40 -31.61 -5.69
C GLN A 202 6.91 -31.89 -5.95
N LYS A 203 6.40 -31.56 -7.13
CA LYS A 203 4.96 -31.62 -7.49
C LYS A 203 4.07 -30.87 -6.48
N ASN A 204 4.59 -29.78 -5.91
CA ASN A 204 3.94 -29.01 -4.85
C ASN A 204 3.77 -27.54 -5.23
N ILE A 205 2.97 -27.26 -6.25
CA ILE A 205 2.73 -25.91 -6.77
C ILE A 205 2.10 -24.98 -5.72
N ARG A 206 1.05 -25.47 -5.02
CA ARG A 206 0.34 -24.68 -4.00
C ARG A 206 1.25 -24.35 -2.82
N GLY A 207 1.89 -25.34 -2.24
CA GLY A 207 2.74 -25.13 -1.07
C GLY A 207 3.94 -24.23 -1.35
N SER A 208 4.51 -24.33 -2.57
CA SER A 208 5.62 -23.44 -2.97
C SER A 208 5.19 -21.98 -3.01
N LEU A 209 4.04 -21.66 -3.60
CA LEU A 209 3.53 -20.28 -3.63
C LEU A 209 3.15 -19.76 -2.23
N GLU A 210 2.56 -20.59 -1.37
CA GLU A 210 2.21 -20.24 0.00
C GLU A 210 3.44 -19.99 0.89
N GLN A 211 4.59 -20.58 0.58
CA GLN A 211 5.86 -20.29 1.27
C GLN A 211 6.37 -18.86 1.02
N LEU A 212 6.00 -18.25 -0.09
CA LEU A 212 6.40 -16.88 -0.46
C LEU A 212 5.65 -15.80 0.32
N GLU A 213 4.54 -16.15 0.97
CA GLU A 213 3.71 -15.21 1.70
C GLU A 213 4.36 -14.74 3.01
N PRO A 214 4.11 -13.49 3.46
CA PRO A 214 4.55 -13.01 4.76
C PRO A 214 4.04 -13.89 5.91
N LYS A 215 4.90 -14.17 6.89
CA LYS A 215 4.55 -14.95 8.10
C LYS A 215 4.01 -14.07 9.23
N LEU A 216 3.85 -12.79 8.99
CA LEU A 216 3.38 -11.82 9.98
C LEU A 216 1.93 -12.09 10.38
N LYS A 217 1.65 -12.10 11.69
CA LYS A 217 0.31 -12.38 12.23
C LYS A 217 -0.79 -11.51 11.61
N GLY A 218 -0.56 -10.20 11.40
CA GLY A 218 -1.54 -9.33 10.77
C GLY A 218 -1.88 -9.71 9.33
N TYR A 219 -0.91 -10.24 8.56
CA TYR A 219 -1.12 -10.78 7.22
C TYR A 219 -1.94 -12.07 7.28
N THR A 220 -1.51 -13.03 8.10
CA THR A 220 -2.16 -14.34 8.19
C THR A 220 -3.59 -14.24 8.71
N ASP A 221 -3.84 -13.38 9.71
CA ASP A 221 -5.19 -13.11 10.22
C ASP A 221 -6.10 -12.48 9.15
N LEU A 222 -5.57 -11.52 8.37
CA LEU A 222 -6.33 -10.87 7.29
C LEU A 222 -6.62 -11.87 6.15
N LYS A 223 -5.63 -12.66 5.73
CA LYS A 223 -5.80 -13.72 4.74
C LYS A 223 -6.85 -14.74 5.17
N ALA A 224 -6.79 -15.22 6.41
CA ALA A 224 -7.74 -16.19 6.96
C ALA A 224 -9.19 -15.67 7.01
N ALA A 225 -9.39 -14.35 6.98
CA ALA A 225 -10.72 -13.74 6.96
C ALA A 225 -11.31 -13.56 5.55
N ILE A 226 -10.52 -13.77 4.48
CA ILE A 226 -10.96 -13.57 3.09
C ILE A 226 -12.08 -14.54 2.69
N PRO A 227 -12.03 -15.86 2.97
CA PRO A 227 -13.10 -16.78 2.60
C PRO A 227 -14.47 -16.30 3.10
N ALA A 228 -14.60 -15.97 4.37
CA ALA A 228 -15.86 -15.49 4.95
C ALA A 228 -16.33 -14.15 4.35
N PHE A 229 -15.39 -13.31 3.92
CA PHE A 229 -15.73 -12.10 3.16
C PHE A 229 -16.26 -12.44 1.78
N LEU A 230 -15.60 -13.32 1.03
CA LEU A 230 -15.99 -13.70 -0.33
C LEU A 230 -17.33 -14.43 -0.36
N ASP A 231 -17.64 -15.27 0.62
CA ASP A 231 -18.91 -15.99 0.75
C ASP A 231 -20.12 -15.05 0.86
N SER A 232 -19.92 -13.89 1.49
CA SER A 232 -20.99 -12.91 1.70
C SER A 232 -20.96 -11.75 0.71
N ALA A 233 -19.87 -11.55 -0.01
CA ALA A 233 -19.63 -10.40 -0.87
C ALA A 233 -20.36 -10.52 -2.21
N GLN A 234 -21.01 -9.43 -2.61
CA GLN A 234 -21.52 -9.28 -3.97
C GLN A 234 -20.45 -8.59 -4.83
N LEU A 235 -19.52 -9.38 -5.38
CA LEU A 235 -18.45 -8.88 -6.23
C LEU A 235 -18.99 -8.53 -7.62
N LYS A 236 -19.83 -7.49 -7.69
CA LYS A 236 -20.36 -6.94 -8.94
C LYS A 236 -19.59 -5.68 -9.33
N LYS A 237 -19.46 -5.48 -10.64
CA LYS A 237 -18.96 -4.21 -11.16
C LYS A 237 -19.93 -3.11 -10.71
N ALA A 238 -19.39 -2.09 -10.05
CA ALA A 238 -20.15 -0.94 -9.58
C ALA A 238 -19.53 0.33 -10.16
N THR A 239 -20.38 1.26 -10.58
CA THR A 239 -19.92 2.56 -11.05
C THR A 239 -19.18 3.27 -9.94
N TYR A 240 -17.91 3.62 -10.17
CA TYR A 240 -17.10 4.39 -9.24
C TYR A 240 -17.36 5.88 -9.45
N VAL A 241 -17.59 6.59 -8.35
CA VAL A 241 -17.84 8.03 -8.35
C VAL A 241 -16.56 8.77 -7.99
N PHE A 242 -15.97 9.48 -8.94
CA PHE A 242 -14.76 10.28 -8.72
C PHE A 242 -15.10 11.61 -8.03
N TYR A 243 -14.48 11.87 -6.87
CA TYR A 243 -14.72 13.08 -6.09
C TYR A 243 -13.44 13.55 -5.36
N PRO A 244 -13.10 14.84 -5.33
CA PRO A 244 -13.80 15.91 -6.08
C PRO A 244 -13.65 15.79 -7.59
N ASN A 245 -14.67 16.17 -8.34
CA ASN A 245 -14.66 16.20 -9.81
C ASN A 245 -14.96 17.63 -10.29
N LYS A 246 -14.09 18.17 -11.14
CA LYS A 246 -14.27 19.50 -11.72
C LYS A 246 -15.42 19.54 -12.74
N ASP A 247 -15.68 18.40 -13.41
CA ASP A 247 -16.82 18.23 -14.30
C ASP A 247 -18.05 17.77 -13.50
N SER A 248 -18.94 18.70 -13.21
CA SER A 248 -20.17 18.44 -12.48
C SER A 248 -21.15 17.53 -13.23
N ALA A 249 -21.17 17.58 -14.56
CA ALA A 249 -22.04 16.74 -15.38
C ALA A 249 -21.57 15.28 -15.32
N SER A 250 -20.28 15.02 -15.47
CA SER A 250 -19.67 13.71 -15.28
C SER A 250 -19.91 13.15 -13.88
N LEU A 251 -19.74 13.98 -12.84
CA LEU A 251 -20.03 13.57 -11.46
C LEU A 251 -21.48 13.12 -11.29
N MET A 252 -22.43 13.93 -11.77
CA MET A 252 -23.87 13.63 -11.64
C MET A 252 -24.24 12.38 -12.43
N LYS A 253 -23.65 12.16 -13.61
CA LYS A 253 -23.84 10.93 -14.40
C LYS A 253 -23.36 9.69 -13.64
N GLN A 254 -22.17 9.75 -13.01
CA GLN A 254 -21.64 8.64 -12.21
C GLN A 254 -22.52 8.37 -10.98
N VAL A 255 -22.98 9.43 -10.29
CA VAL A 255 -23.89 9.30 -9.13
C VAL A 255 -25.22 8.69 -9.54
N ALA A 256 -25.80 9.14 -10.65
CA ALA A 256 -27.06 8.61 -11.17
C ALA A 256 -26.94 7.12 -11.51
N ALA A 257 -25.90 6.74 -12.24
CA ALA A 257 -25.61 5.35 -12.56
C ALA A 257 -25.46 4.50 -11.28
N ARG A 258 -24.69 4.99 -10.32
CA ARG A 258 -24.48 4.26 -9.05
C ARG A 258 -25.74 4.11 -8.21
N LEU A 259 -26.58 5.14 -8.14
CA LEU A 259 -27.86 5.08 -7.44
C LEU A 259 -28.87 4.18 -8.16
N SER A 260 -28.84 4.13 -9.50
CA SER A 260 -29.64 3.18 -10.28
C SER A 260 -29.23 1.73 -10.01
N GLU A 261 -27.93 1.42 -9.98
CA GLU A 261 -27.40 0.10 -9.60
C GLU A 261 -27.87 -0.33 -8.21
N LEU A 262 -28.11 0.62 -7.31
CA LEU A 262 -28.59 0.39 -5.93
C LEU A 262 -30.12 0.39 -5.82
N GLY A 263 -30.85 0.53 -6.93
CA GLY A 263 -32.32 0.58 -6.94
C GLY A 263 -32.91 1.84 -6.29
N MET A 264 -32.12 2.91 -6.17
CA MET A 264 -32.56 4.16 -5.55
C MET A 264 -33.23 5.12 -6.52
N VAL A 265 -32.94 4.98 -7.82
CA VAL A 265 -33.50 5.81 -8.92
C VAL A 265 -33.83 4.89 -10.09
N GLN A 266 -34.97 5.12 -10.77
CA GLN A 266 -35.41 4.26 -11.87
C GLN A 266 -34.79 4.62 -13.23
N ALA A 267 -34.36 5.86 -13.45
CA ALA A 267 -33.72 6.30 -14.70
C ALA A 267 -32.79 7.49 -14.50
N ALA A 268 -31.70 7.51 -15.25
CA ALA A 268 -30.77 8.64 -15.30
C ALA A 268 -31.35 9.73 -16.25
N GLY A 269 -31.87 10.83 -15.71
CA GLY A 269 -32.31 11.95 -16.57
C GLY A 269 -32.99 13.10 -15.84
N ASP A 270 -33.72 12.84 -14.79
CA ASP A 270 -34.43 13.88 -14.03
C ASP A 270 -33.60 14.31 -12.80
N THR A 271 -33.23 15.60 -12.78
CA THR A 271 -32.44 16.16 -11.67
C THR A 271 -33.22 16.20 -10.35
N GLY A 272 -34.54 16.29 -10.38
CA GLY A 272 -35.41 16.24 -9.21
C GLY A 272 -35.43 14.85 -8.58
N LEU A 273 -35.64 13.83 -9.39
CA LEU A 273 -35.63 12.42 -8.98
C LEU A 273 -34.24 12.00 -8.47
N LEU A 274 -33.17 12.51 -9.09
CA LEU A 274 -31.82 12.23 -8.64
C LEU A 274 -31.56 12.82 -7.25
N ARG A 275 -32.01 14.04 -6.99
CA ARG A 275 -31.87 14.68 -5.66
C ARG A 275 -32.65 13.94 -4.58
N GLU A 276 -33.81 13.41 -4.93
CA GLU A 276 -34.60 12.58 -4.03
C GLU A 276 -33.92 11.23 -3.77
N GLY A 277 -33.41 10.57 -4.79
CA GLY A 277 -32.58 9.36 -4.69
C GLY A 277 -31.37 9.56 -3.77
N ILE A 278 -30.67 10.69 -3.89
CA ILE A 278 -29.55 11.05 -2.99
C ILE A 278 -30.03 11.15 -1.54
N ARG A 279 -31.18 11.82 -1.28
CA ARG A 279 -31.72 11.94 0.08
C ARG A 279 -32.10 10.58 0.66
N LYS A 280 -32.76 9.74 -0.13
CA LYS A 280 -33.14 8.37 0.26
C LYS A 280 -31.90 7.55 0.62
N TYR A 281 -30.88 7.59 -0.23
CA TYR A 281 -29.61 6.92 0.01
C TYR A 281 -28.92 7.43 1.29
N GLN A 282 -28.82 8.75 1.47
CA GLN A 282 -28.22 9.37 2.67
C GLN A 282 -28.94 8.92 3.95
N LYS A 283 -30.27 8.89 3.92
CA LYS A 283 -31.09 8.43 5.06
C LYS A 283 -30.82 6.97 5.41
N GLN A 284 -30.81 6.08 4.41
CA GLN A 284 -30.57 4.65 4.61
C GLN A 284 -29.17 4.32 5.10
N ASN A 285 -28.19 5.16 4.75
CA ASN A 285 -26.77 4.95 5.13
C ASN A 285 -26.33 5.82 6.33
N ASN A 286 -27.26 6.40 7.08
CA ASN A 286 -26.98 7.26 8.24
C ASN A 286 -26.03 8.44 7.92
N ILE A 287 -26.15 8.99 6.72
CA ILE A 287 -25.44 10.19 6.28
C ILE A 287 -26.38 11.40 6.47
N PRO A 288 -25.88 12.59 6.83
CA PRO A 288 -26.71 13.80 6.90
C PRO A 288 -27.52 14.00 5.60
N VAL A 289 -28.85 14.10 5.73
CA VAL A 289 -29.79 14.16 4.58
C VAL A 289 -29.82 15.57 4.02
N THR A 290 -28.88 15.88 3.14
CA THR A 290 -28.76 17.20 2.51
C THR A 290 -29.31 17.24 1.08
N GLY A 291 -29.43 16.09 0.42
CA GLY A 291 -29.73 15.98 -1.03
C GLY A 291 -28.60 16.53 -1.91
N ARG A 292 -27.41 16.76 -1.35
CA ARG A 292 -26.21 17.23 -2.06
C ARG A 292 -25.14 16.14 -2.03
N ILE A 293 -24.33 16.10 -3.07
CA ILE A 293 -23.16 15.21 -3.13
C ILE A 293 -22.01 15.87 -2.40
N GLY A 294 -21.48 15.18 -1.42
CA GLY A 294 -20.28 15.55 -0.67
C GLY A 294 -19.44 14.32 -0.38
N GLU A 295 -18.24 14.52 0.16
CA GLU A 295 -17.25 13.46 0.39
C GLU A 295 -17.82 12.25 1.14
N LYS A 296 -18.60 12.46 2.21
CA LYS A 296 -19.21 11.36 2.96
C LYS A 296 -20.18 10.52 2.12
N THR A 297 -20.99 11.17 1.28
CA THR A 297 -21.92 10.47 0.40
C THR A 297 -21.17 9.66 -0.66
N VAL A 298 -20.15 10.25 -1.27
CA VAL A 298 -19.34 9.56 -2.30
C VAL A 298 -18.55 8.40 -1.70
N ASN A 299 -17.92 8.58 -0.55
CA ASN A 299 -17.20 7.50 0.12
C ASN A 299 -18.12 6.32 0.44
N SER A 300 -19.37 6.60 0.83
CA SER A 300 -20.37 5.55 1.05
C SER A 300 -20.80 4.88 -0.26
N LEU A 301 -21.08 5.63 -1.32
CA LEU A 301 -21.44 5.10 -2.65
C LEU A 301 -20.34 4.20 -3.23
N ASN A 302 -19.08 4.58 -3.00
CA ASN A 302 -17.92 3.81 -3.46
C ASN A 302 -17.57 2.62 -2.55
N ASN A 303 -18.23 2.43 -1.41
CA ASN A 303 -17.95 1.33 -0.49
C ASN A 303 -18.68 0.03 -0.93
N SER A 304 -18.51 -0.37 -2.20
CA SER A 304 -18.97 -1.66 -2.70
C SER A 304 -18.07 -2.81 -2.23
N ASP A 305 -18.58 -4.05 -2.27
CA ASP A 305 -17.76 -5.21 -1.88
C ASP A 305 -16.54 -5.38 -2.79
N TRP A 306 -16.67 -4.98 -4.07
CA TRP A 306 -15.50 -4.94 -4.96
C TRP A 306 -14.43 -3.94 -4.50
N GLN A 307 -14.83 -2.75 -4.06
CA GLN A 307 -13.87 -1.79 -3.50
C GLN A 307 -13.31 -2.23 -2.16
N ARG A 308 -14.11 -2.92 -1.34
CA ARG A 308 -13.64 -3.56 -0.11
C ARG A 308 -12.62 -4.65 -0.39
N PHE A 309 -12.84 -5.48 -1.42
CA PHE A 309 -11.87 -6.48 -1.84
C PHE A 309 -10.54 -5.84 -2.28
N LYS A 310 -10.59 -4.76 -3.07
CA LYS A 310 -9.38 -4.00 -3.44
C LYS A 310 -8.65 -3.47 -2.19
N ARG A 311 -9.38 -3.01 -1.18
CA ARG A 311 -8.78 -2.59 0.09
C ARG A 311 -8.12 -3.74 0.82
N ILE A 312 -8.69 -4.95 0.79
CA ILE A 312 -8.05 -6.15 1.32
C ILE A 312 -6.72 -6.39 0.59
N ALA A 313 -6.72 -6.40 -0.74
CA ALA A 313 -5.52 -6.59 -1.56
C ALA A 313 -4.43 -5.56 -1.24
N VAL A 314 -4.78 -4.25 -1.18
CA VAL A 314 -3.86 -3.18 -0.78
C VAL A 314 -3.25 -3.43 0.61
N ASN A 315 -4.06 -3.88 1.57
CA ASN A 315 -3.58 -4.05 2.94
C ASN A 315 -2.76 -5.34 3.11
N LEU A 316 -3.04 -6.40 2.35
CA LEU A 316 -2.13 -7.55 2.25
C LEU A 316 -0.77 -7.13 1.66
N ASP A 317 -0.77 -6.33 0.60
CA ASP A 317 0.47 -5.85 -0.01
C ASP A 317 1.30 -4.94 0.90
N ARG A 318 0.66 -4.16 1.79
CA ARG A 318 1.38 -3.39 2.80
C ARG A 318 2.21 -4.25 3.75
N TYR A 319 1.74 -5.44 4.09
CA TYR A 319 2.53 -6.39 4.88
C TYR A 319 3.73 -6.92 4.11
N LYS A 320 3.64 -7.04 2.78
CA LYS A 320 4.76 -7.46 1.92
C LYS A 320 5.89 -6.42 1.83
N LEU A 321 5.67 -5.19 2.29
CA LEU A 321 6.71 -4.16 2.42
C LEU A 321 7.51 -4.27 3.75
N LEU A 322 7.14 -5.21 4.62
CA LEU A 322 7.80 -5.50 5.89
C LEU A 322 8.74 -6.69 5.74
N PRO A 323 9.71 -6.90 6.65
CA PRO A 323 10.52 -8.11 6.68
C PRO A 323 9.66 -9.32 7.03
N ASP A 324 10.12 -10.51 6.69
CA ASP A 324 9.40 -11.76 6.97
C ASP A 324 9.17 -11.98 8.49
N THR A 325 10.06 -11.42 9.33
CA THR A 325 9.95 -11.46 10.80
C THR A 325 10.12 -10.07 11.37
N LEU A 326 9.33 -9.74 12.38
CA LEU A 326 9.50 -8.52 13.19
C LEU A 326 10.40 -8.83 14.40
N PRO A 327 11.01 -7.80 15.03
CA PRO A 327 11.74 -7.98 16.28
C PRO A 327 10.88 -8.62 17.36
N HIS A 328 11.50 -9.33 18.33
CA HIS A 328 10.78 -9.94 19.46
C HIS A 328 9.93 -8.94 20.25
N GLN A 329 10.43 -7.71 20.38
CA GLN A 329 9.71 -6.64 21.06
C GLN A 329 9.55 -5.46 20.11
N TYR A 330 8.31 -4.97 19.96
CA TYR A 330 8.04 -3.80 19.14
C TYR A 330 6.73 -3.12 19.51
N ILE A 331 6.64 -1.85 19.19
CA ILE A 331 5.42 -1.04 19.26
C ILE A 331 4.86 -0.89 17.86
N TRP A 332 3.63 -1.34 17.69
CA TRP A 332 2.85 -1.20 16.45
C TRP A 332 1.78 -0.15 16.61
N VAL A 333 1.81 0.91 15.80
CA VAL A 333 0.82 1.97 15.77
C VAL A 333 0.03 1.85 14.48
N ASN A 334 -1.25 1.54 14.55
CA ASN A 334 -2.13 1.53 13.39
C ASN A 334 -2.99 2.80 13.35
N LEU A 335 -2.71 3.67 12.37
CA LEU A 335 -3.34 4.99 12.27
C LEU A 335 -4.85 4.92 12.04
N PRO A 336 -5.39 4.20 11.01
CA PRO A 336 -6.83 4.15 10.77
C PRO A 336 -7.59 3.34 11.82
N GLY A 337 -6.92 2.40 12.49
CA GLY A 337 -7.50 1.62 13.59
C GLY A 337 -7.53 2.38 14.91
N PHE A 338 -6.80 3.48 15.03
CA PHE A 338 -6.65 4.28 16.23
C PHE A 338 -6.20 3.47 17.46
N TYR A 339 -5.25 2.54 17.27
CA TYR A 339 -4.68 1.74 18.33
C TYR A 339 -3.16 1.66 18.27
N LEU A 340 -2.56 1.49 19.43
CA LEU A 340 -1.18 1.11 19.63
C LEU A 340 -1.16 -0.26 20.29
N GLN A 341 -0.32 -1.15 19.82
CA GLN A 341 -0.04 -2.46 20.39
C GLN A 341 1.44 -2.57 20.74
N LEU A 342 1.74 -3.09 21.89
CA LEU A 342 3.08 -3.50 22.30
C LEU A 342 3.12 -5.02 22.26
N TRP A 343 4.00 -5.54 21.45
CA TRP A 343 4.25 -6.97 21.31
C TRP A 343 5.53 -7.36 22.03
N ASN A 344 5.51 -8.48 22.71
CA ASN A 344 6.64 -9.09 23.39
C ASN A 344 6.58 -10.60 23.10
N ASP A 345 7.52 -11.12 22.29
CA ASP A 345 7.55 -12.50 21.82
C ASP A 345 6.16 -13.00 21.40
N ASP A 346 5.66 -12.65 20.26
CA ASP A 346 4.35 -13.06 19.72
C ASP A 346 3.14 -12.84 20.67
N THR A 347 3.36 -12.31 21.87
CA THR A 347 2.30 -12.01 22.85
C THR A 347 1.97 -10.52 22.80
N LEU A 348 0.67 -10.21 22.76
CA LEU A 348 0.18 -8.84 22.89
C LEU A 348 0.25 -8.41 24.36
N ALA A 349 1.34 -7.72 24.72
CA ALA A 349 1.58 -7.26 26.10
C ALA A 349 0.73 -6.06 26.49
N LEU A 350 0.40 -5.17 25.52
CA LEU A 350 -0.41 -3.98 25.76
C LEU A 350 -1.17 -3.59 24.50
N GLU A 351 -2.43 -3.25 24.64
CA GLU A 351 -3.20 -2.50 23.64
C GLU A 351 -3.71 -1.17 24.23
N SER A 352 -3.59 -0.10 23.46
CA SER A 352 -3.99 1.24 23.87
C SER A 352 -4.74 1.95 22.76
N LYS A 353 -5.79 2.69 23.10
CA LYS A 353 -6.35 3.67 22.18
C LYS A 353 -5.36 4.81 21.97
N ILE A 354 -5.37 5.38 20.75
CA ILE A 354 -4.55 6.54 20.42
C ILE A 354 -5.37 7.64 19.74
N VAL A 355 -4.82 8.85 19.79
CA VAL A 355 -5.27 10.00 18.99
C VAL A 355 -4.15 10.36 18.03
N VAL A 356 -4.46 10.47 16.75
CA VAL A 356 -3.50 10.73 15.66
C VAL A 356 -3.78 12.07 14.97
N GLY A 357 -2.92 12.47 14.05
CA GLY A 357 -3.05 13.73 13.30
C GLY A 357 -4.35 13.83 12.51
N LYS A 358 -4.83 15.06 12.34
CA LYS A 358 -5.95 15.40 11.43
C LYS A 358 -5.53 15.13 9.97
N PRO A 359 -6.48 14.98 9.02
CA PRO A 359 -6.14 14.84 7.59
C PRO A 359 -5.20 15.91 7.03
N LEU A 360 -5.30 17.15 7.53
CA LEU A 360 -4.44 18.27 7.12
C LEU A 360 -3.08 18.32 7.86
N THR A 361 -2.94 17.57 8.95
CA THR A 361 -1.72 17.49 9.77
C THR A 361 -1.47 16.03 10.14
N ARG A 362 -1.28 15.20 9.11
CA ARG A 362 -1.21 13.74 9.24
C ARG A 362 -0.08 13.30 10.17
N THR A 363 -0.30 12.24 10.91
CA THR A 363 0.80 11.47 11.49
C THR A 363 1.52 10.75 10.34
N PRO A 364 2.84 10.95 10.16
CA PRO A 364 3.58 10.29 9.10
C PRO A 364 3.76 8.80 9.39
N LEU A 365 3.85 8.01 8.33
CA LEU A 365 4.34 6.63 8.43
C LEU A 365 5.84 6.69 8.73
N LEU A 366 6.31 5.88 9.66
CA LEU A 366 7.73 5.83 10.00
C LEU A 366 8.12 4.53 10.73
N THR A 367 9.40 4.24 10.71
CA THR A 367 10.06 3.23 11.54
C THR A 367 11.12 3.93 12.37
N SER A 368 11.12 3.68 13.68
CA SER A 368 12.09 4.25 14.61
C SER A 368 12.29 3.34 15.83
N LYS A 369 12.92 3.85 16.90
CA LYS A 369 13.10 3.16 18.18
C LYS A 369 12.94 4.18 19.30
N ILE A 370 12.32 3.79 20.43
CA ILE A 370 12.23 4.65 21.61
C ILE A 370 13.64 4.96 22.11
N THR A 371 13.91 6.24 22.36
CA THR A 371 15.22 6.73 22.86
C THR A 371 15.18 7.04 24.33
N ASP A 372 14.14 7.73 24.76
CA ASP A 372 13.95 8.20 26.13
C ASP A 372 12.48 8.54 26.41
N MET A 373 12.17 8.72 27.70
CA MET A 373 10.90 9.27 28.18
C MET A 373 11.18 10.54 28.98
N VAL A 374 10.25 11.48 28.94
CA VAL A 374 10.36 12.74 29.70
C VAL A 374 9.11 12.91 30.55
N THR A 375 9.28 12.94 31.89
CA THR A 375 8.22 13.28 32.82
C THR A 375 8.00 14.79 32.86
N TYR A 376 6.77 15.25 33.04
CA TYR A 376 6.39 16.66 33.09
C TYR A 376 7.09 17.50 32.02
N PRO A 377 6.94 17.15 30.70
CA PRO A 377 7.66 17.80 29.63
C PRO A 377 7.20 19.25 29.45
N GLN A 378 8.12 20.11 29.07
CA GLN A 378 7.77 21.38 28.43
C GLN A 378 7.48 21.13 26.95
N TRP A 379 6.55 21.85 26.39
CA TRP A 379 6.24 21.75 24.98
C TRP A 379 6.70 22.99 24.21
N THR A 380 7.79 22.85 23.49
CA THR A 380 8.15 23.83 22.46
C THR A 380 7.24 23.65 21.27
N ILE A 381 6.46 24.66 20.95
CA ILE A 381 5.45 24.62 19.89
C ILE A 381 6.13 24.60 18.52
N PRO A 382 5.85 23.61 17.66
CA PRO A 382 6.42 23.53 16.31
C PRO A 382 6.07 24.73 15.45
N GLU A 383 6.98 25.11 14.55
CA GLU A 383 6.81 26.23 13.64
C GLU A 383 5.52 26.14 12.80
N SER A 384 5.16 24.93 12.38
CA SER A 384 3.92 24.70 11.63
C SER A 384 2.65 25.06 12.40
N ILE A 385 2.64 24.91 13.73
CA ILE A 385 1.55 25.34 14.61
C ILE A 385 1.65 26.84 14.87
N ILE A 386 2.88 27.35 15.05
CA ILE A 386 3.10 28.79 15.20
C ILE A 386 2.51 29.54 14.00
N LEU A 387 2.84 29.12 12.78
CA LEU A 387 2.35 29.78 11.55
C LEU A 387 0.83 29.68 11.36
N LYS A 388 0.24 28.53 11.67
CA LYS A 388 -1.18 28.27 11.38
C LYS A 388 -2.13 28.76 12.47
N GLU A 389 -1.68 28.82 13.72
CA GLU A 389 -2.55 29.08 14.87
C GLU A 389 -2.04 30.21 15.76
N VAL A 390 -0.76 30.17 16.17
CA VAL A 390 -0.22 31.12 17.16
C VAL A 390 -0.06 32.51 16.58
N LEU A 391 0.61 32.63 15.43
CA LEU A 391 0.83 33.93 14.80
C LEU A 391 -0.47 34.64 14.38
N PRO A 392 -1.44 33.97 13.74
CA PRO A 392 -2.76 34.56 13.50
C PRO A 392 -3.51 34.94 14.79
N GLY A 393 -3.32 34.17 15.86
CA GLY A 393 -3.86 34.51 17.18
C GLY A 393 -3.26 35.76 17.76
N LEU A 394 -1.94 35.89 17.75
CA LEU A 394 -1.18 37.06 18.23
C LEU A 394 -1.43 38.34 17.41
N GLN A 395 -1.69 38.19 16.11
CA GLN A 395 -2.03 39.33 15.24
C GLN A 395 -3.41 39.92 15.57
N LYS A 396 -4.31 39.11 16.16
CA LYS A 396 -5.65 39.54 16.57
C LYS A 396 -5.70 39.99 18.04
N ASP A 397 -4.90 39.34 18.87
CA ASP A 397 -4.95 39.50 20.32
C ASP A 397 -3.57 39.25 20.93
N THR A 398 -2.95 40.28 21.46
CA THR A 398 -1.62 40.22 22.10
C THR A 398 -1.62 39.37 23.37
N ASP A 399 -2.77 39.17 24.02
CA ASP A 399 -2.93 38.29 25.18
C ASP A 399 -3.15 36.80 24.81
N TYR A 400 -3.12 36.47 23.53
CA TYR A 400 -3.37 35.11 23.03
C TYR A 400 -2.49 34.06 23.72
N LEU A 401 -1.18 34.33 23.89
CA LEU A 401 -0.27 33.39 24.56
C LEU A 401 -0.62 33.22 26.03
N LYS A 402 -0.92 34.30 26.75
CA LYS A 402 -1.32 34.27 28.16
C LYS A 402 -2.59 33.43 28.34
N LYS A 403 -3.60 33.59 27.47
CA LYS A 403 -4.86 32.83 27.48
C LYS A 403 -4.64 31.35 27.22
N LYS A 404 -3.55 30.96 26.53
CA LYS A 404 -3.17 29.58 26.23
C LYS A 404 -2.16 28.98 27.21
N GLY A 405 -1.68 29.76 28.19
CA GLY A 405 -0.61 29.33 29.10
C GLY A 405 0.73 29.14 28.39
N TYR A 406 1.01 29.96 27.36
CA TYR A 406 2.25 29.93 26.61
C TYR A 406 3.14 31.10 26.99
N SER A 407 4.45 30.87 26.99
CA SER A 407 5.50 31.89 27.10
C SER A 407 6.22 32.09 25.76
N LEU A 408 6.83 33.24 25.58
CA LEU A 408 7.62 33.59 24.42
C LEU A 408 9.06 33.79 24.84
N THR A 409 10.02 33.13 24.19
CA THR A 409 11.44 33.31 24.50
C THR A 409 12.23 33.64 23.23
N ASN A 410 13.29 34.43 23.39
CA ASN A 410 14.28 34.65 22.34
C ASN A 410 15.25 33.45 22.21
N ASP A 411 16.21 33.54 21.28
CA ASP A 411 17.21 32.49 21.07
C ASP A 411 18.18 32.34 22.27
N LYS A 412 18.31 33.36 23.10
CA LYS A 412 19.11 33.30 24.33
C LYS A 412 18.36 32.67 25.50
N GLY A 413 17.04 32.43 25.34
CA GLY A 413 16.18 31.91 26.38
C GLY A 413 15.53 32.97 27.28
N ASP A 414 15.75 34.25 27.01
CA ASP A 414 15.11 35.33 27.78
C ASP A 414 13.63 35.46 27.41
N GLU A 415 12.79 35.74 28.39
CA GLU A 415 11.37 35.94 28.19
C GLU A 415 11.11 37.23 27.38
N VAL A 416 10.19 37.17 26.43
CA VAL A 416 9.77 38.25 25.57
C VAL A 416 8.31 38.59 25.81
N PHE A 417 8.02 39.81 26.15
CA PHE A 417 6.64 40.27 26.33
C PHE A 417 5.94 40.45 24.97
N THR A 418 4.78 39.81 24.82
CA THR A 418 4.02 39.84 23.56
C THR A 418 3.61 41.24 23.14
N SER A 419 3.39 42.17 24.10
CA SER A 419 3.06 43.57 23.88
C SER A 419 4.21 44.38 23.27
N SER A 420 5.46 43.95 23.45
CA SER A 420 6.64 44.66 22.89
C SER A 420 6.89 44.33 21.42
N VAL A 421 6.16 43.39 20.84
CA VAL A 421 6.39 42.88 19.48
C VAL A 421 5.31 43.35 18.51
N LYS A 422 5.73 43.94 17.37
CA LYS A 422 4.82 44.30 16.28
C LYS A 422 4.48 43.09 15.42
N TRP A 423 3.45 42.28 15.82
CA TRP A 423 3.10 41.02 15.20
C TRP A 423 2.71 41.12 13.73
N ALA A 424 2.13 42.24 13.30
CA ALA A 424 1.70 42.45 11.91
C ALA A 424 2.85 42.37 10.87
N LYS A 425 4.11 42.55 11.31
CA LYS A 425 5.28 42.45 10.41
C LYS A 425 5.65 41.02 10.03
N TYR A 426 5.22 40.02 10.80
CA TYR A 426 5.56 38.61 10.58
C TYR A 426 4.52 37.93 9.69
N LYS A 427 4.98 37.30 8.60
CA LYS A 427 4.12 36.56 7.65
C LYS A 427 4.54 35.09 7.46
N LYS A 428 5.83 34.77 7.64
CA LYS A 428 6.42 33.48 7.32
C LYS A 428 7.11 32.79 8.50
N GLY A 429 6.93 33.28 9.72
CA GLY A 429 7.56 32.80 10.94
C GLY A 429 7.82 33.89 11.94
N ILE A 430 8.26 33.53 13.11
CA ILE A 430 8.67 34.47 14.16
C ILE A 430 10.06 34.06 14.68
N PRO A 431 10.94 35.00 15.04
CA PRO A 431 12.27 34.70 15.58
C PRO A 431 12.23 34.44 17.09
N TYR A 432 11.20 33.72 17.52
CA TYR A 432 10.97 33.44 18.94
C TYR A 432 10.51 31.98 19.09
N LYS A 433 10.82 31.41 20.23
CA LYS A 433 10.28 30.10 20.64
C LYS A 433 9.01 30.32 21.46
N VAL A 434 7.96 29.62 21.14
CA VAL A 434 6.73 29.59 21.92
C VAL A 434 6.74 28.30 22.74
N ILE A 435 6.60 28.42 24.06
CA ILE A 435 6.75 27.30 24.98
C ILE A 435 5.51 27.21 25.88
N GLN A 436 4.96 26.01 26.02
CA GLN A 436 4.04 25.68 27.11
C GLN A 436 4.85 25.06 28.24
N GLY A 437 4.74 25.66 29.43
CA GLY A 437 5.42 25.16 30.63
C GLY A 437 4.97 23.75 31.04
N SER A 438 5.76 23.11 31.91
CA SER A 438 5.38 21.85 32.53
C SER A 438 4.15 22.01 33.42
N GLY A 439 3.31 20.99 33.50
CA GLY A 439 2.13 20.99 34.36
C GLY A 439 1.07 20.02 33.89
N ASP A 440 0.04 19.83 34.71
CA ASP A 440 -1.08 18.92 34.42
C ASP A 440 -1.91 19.39 33.21
N ASP A 441 -1.90 20.71 32.94
CA ASP A 441 -2.59 21.33 31.79
C ASP A 441 -1.78 21.35 30.49
N ASN A 442 -0.55 20.82 30.52
CA ASN A 442 0.28 20.76 29.33
C ASN A 442 -0.38 19.86 28.26
N ALA A 443 -0.36 20.32 27.01
CA ALA A 443 -0.95 19.56 25.88
C ALA A 443 -0.31 18.19 25.67
N LEU A 444 0.96 18.01 26.09
CA LEU A 444 1.66 16.73 26.07
C LEU A 444 1.31 15.82 27.26
N GLY A 445 0.46 16.27 28.18
CA GLY A 445 0.22 15.59 29.44
C GLY A 445 1.48 15.54 30.30
N ILE A 446 1.59 14.48 31.11
CA ILE A 446 2.65 14.36 32.12
C ILE A 446 3.79 13.41 31.71
N LEU A 447 3.70 12.78 30.52
CA LEU A 447 4.77 11.92 30.00
C LEU A 447 4.87 11.99 28.48
N LYS A 448 6.09 12.04 27.98
CA LYS A 448 6.45 12.04 26.56
C LYS A 448 7.44 10.91 26.28
N PHE A 449 7.27 10.22 25.13
CA PHE A 449 8.18 9.20 24.60
C PHE A 449 8.83 9.74 23.34
N ASN A 450 10.15 9.87 23.36
CA ASN A 450 10.92 10.33 22.21
C ASN A 450 11.42 9.15 21.37
N PHE A 451 11.46 9.37 20.07
CA PHE A 451 12.10 8.51 19.07
C PHE A 451 12.59 9.36 17.89
N ASN A 452 13.75 9.01 17.34
CA ASN A 452 14.37 9.80 16.30
C ASN A 452 13.57 9.75 14.98
N ASN A 453 13.24 10.91 14.44
CA ASN A 453 12.60 11.05 13.13
C ASN A 453 12.74 12.48 12.60
N LYS A 454 12.65 12.64 11.28
CA LYS A 454 12.74 13.94 10.61
C LYS A 454 11.48 14.80 10.69
N TYR A 455 10.39 14.25 11.24
CA TYR A 455 9.07 14.92 11.27
C TYR A 455 8.76 15.59 12.61
N SER A 456 9.66 15.48 13.59
CA SER A 456 9.44 15.96 14.96
C SER A 456 8.18 15.39 15.61
N VAL A 457 7.85 14.12 15.30
CA VAL A 457 6.73 13.38 15.89
C VAL A 457 7.21 12.56 17.08
N TYR A 458 6.39 12.48 18.10
CA TYR A 458 6.61 11.69 19.30
C TYR A 458 5.28 11.12 19.83
N MET A 459 5.36 10.17 20.77
CA MET A 459 4.19 9.71 21.51
C MET A 459 4.13 10.42 22.86
N HIS A 460 2.92 10.64 23.40
CA HIS A 460 2.75 11.34 24.67
C HIS A 460 1.37 11.09 25.32
N ASP A 461 1.25 11.42 26.59
CA ASP A 461 -0.03 11.58 27.31
C ASP A 461 -0.79 12.81 26.78
N THR A 462 -1.87 13.17 27.41
CA THR A 462 -2.65 14.39 27.08
C THR A 462 -3.52 14.83 28.24
N ASN A 463 -3.67 16.15 28.41
CA ASN A 463 -4.67 16.74 29.29
C ASN A 463 -6.11 16.54 28.76
N GLN A 464 -6.28 16.25 27.46
CA GLN A 464 -7.58 16.09 26.79
C GLN A 464 -7.97 14.61 26.67
N ARG A 465 -7.99 13.88 27.77
CA ARG A 465 -8.22 12.41 27.79
C ARG A 465 -9.59 12.00 27.27
N TYR A 466 -10.58 12.90 27.27
CA TYR A 466 -11.92 12.66 26.72
C TYR A 466 -11.91 12.34 25.20
N TYR A 467 -10.84 12.68 24.48
CA TYR A 467 -10.71 12.32 23.07
C TYR A 467 -10.65 10.80 22.84
N PHE A 468 -10.18 10.02 23.82
CA PHE A 468 -10.13 8.55 23.69
C PHE A 468 -11.51 7.90 23.68
N ALA A 469 -12.57 8.60 24.14
CA ALA A 469 -13.95 8.14 24.06
C ALA A 469 -14.57 8.33 22.67
N ARG A 470 -13.97 9.14 21.79
CA ARG A 470 -14.50 9.39 20.45
C ARG A 470 -14.24 8.21 19.53
N SER A 471 -15.18 7.94 18.61
CA SER A 471 -15.01 6.95 17.54
C SER A 471 -13.93 7.38 16.54
N SER A 472 -13.98 8.61 16.04
CA SER A 472 -12.93 9.19 15.21
C SER A 472 -11.92 9.95 16.06
N ARG A 473 -10.67 9.56 16.00
CA ARG A 473 -9.59 10.11 16.82
C ARG A 473 -8.46 10.74 15.99
N ALA A 474 -8.74 11.17 14.76
CA ALA A 474 -7.83 11.96 13.92
C ALA A 474 -7.94 13.45 14.30
N LEU A 475 -7.34 13.86 15.43
CA LEU A 475 -7.59 15.14 16.09
C LEU A 475 -6.31 15.92 16.45
N SER A 476 -5.12 15.29 16.43
CA SER A 476 -3.85 15.94 16.79
C SER A 476 -3.22 16.71 15.61
N HIS A 477 -2.07 17.34 15.87
CA HIS A 477 -1.24 18.01 14.87
C HIS A 477 -0.14 17.12 14.28
N GLY A 478 -0.23 15.80 14.51
CA GLY A 478 0.71 14.82 13.95
C GLY A 478 1.30 13.87 15.00
N CYS A 479 1.52 14.31 16.22
CA CYS A 479 1.97 13.45 17.32
C CYS A 479 0.89 12.47 17.75
N VAL A 480 1.29 11.36 18.35
CA VAL A 480 0.42 10.27 18.77
C VAL A 480 0.16 10.36 20.27
N ARG A 481 -1.10 10.64 20.66
CA ARG A 481 -1.51 10.59 22.07
C ARG A 481 -1.85 9.16 22.44
N VAL A 482 -1.36 8.69 23.58
CA VAL A 482 -1.49 7.30 24.04
C VAL A 482 -2.33 7.25 25.32
N GLN A 483 -3.41 6.47 25.32
CA GLN A 483 -4.29 6.35 26.50
C GLN A 483 -3.61 5.61 27.66
N GLN A 484 -2.98 4.47 27.37
CA GLN A 484 -2.31 3.62 28.36
C GLN A 484 -0.79 3.95 28.44
N TRP A 485 -0.47 5.25 28.43
CA TRP A 485 0.92 5.72 28.46
C TRP A 485 1.68 5.22 29.69
N ASP A 486 1.00 5.12 30.82
CA ASP A 486 1.55 4.64 32.10
C ASP A 486 2.01 3.19 32.02
N LYS A 487 1.18 2.30 31.47
CA LYS A 487 1.55 0.89 31.26
C LYS A 487 2.69 0.74 30.28
N LEU A 488 2.69 1.55 29.19
CA LEU A 488 3.79 1.57 28.22
C LEU A 488 5.10 2.00 28.90
N ALA A 489 5.08 3.04 29.72
CA ALA A 489 6.26 3.52 30.44
C ALA A 489 6.78 2.48 31.46
N HIS A 490 5.88 1.85 32.21
CA HIS A 490 6.26 0.78 33.14
C HIS A 490 6.90 -0.41 32.41
N PHE A 491 6.34 -0.81 31.26
CA PHE A 491 6.96 -1.87 30.45
C PHE A 491 8.38 -1.50 30.03
N LEU A 492 8.59 -0.31 29.47
CA LEU A 492 9.92 0.12 28.98
C LEU A 492 10.95 0.16 30.11
N ILE A 493 10.60 0.62 31.30
CA ILE A 493 11.49 0.63 32.47
C ILE A 493 11.80 -0.79 32.96
N SER A 494 10.78 -1.65 33.06
CA SER A 494 10.96 -3.04 33.46
C SER A 494 11.82 -3.80 32.47
N ASN A 495 11.58 -3.58 31.18
CA ASN A 495 12.35 -4.18 30.08
C ASN A 495 13.84 -3.75 30.14
N ASP A 496 14.11 -2.48 30.40
CA ASP A 496 15.48 -2.00 30.63
C ASP A 496 16.15 -2.69 31.82
N SER A 497 15.41 -2.85 32.92
CA SER A 497 15.94 -3.49 34.12
C SER A 497 16.22 -4.98 33.91
N LEU A 498 15.39 -5.68 33.13
CA LEU A 498 15.57 -7.10 32.83
C LEU A 498 16.73 -7.37 31.87
N ASN A 499 16.97 -6.45 30.93
CA ASN A 499 17.97 -6.62 29.86
C ASN A 499 19.26 -5.80 30.10
N ALA A 500 19.42 -5.17 31.28
CA ALA A 500 20.62 -4.41 31.60
C ALA A 500 21.83 -5.35 31.81
N ALA A 501 22.98 -4.94 31.30
CA ALA A 501 24.22 -5.61 31.63
C ALA A 501 24.50 -5.50 33.16
N PRO A 502 25.22 -6.45 33.76
CA PRO A 502 25.63 -6.34 35.14
C PRO A 502 26.30 -4.98 35.43
N ASN A 503 25.96 -4.36 36.55
CA ASN A 503 26.43 -3.03 36.97
C ASN A 503 25.97 -1.81 36.17
N VAL A 504 24.98 -1.95 35.29
CA VAL A 504 24.34 -0.81 34.63
C VAL A 504 23.16 -0.32 35.48
N ASN A 505 23.24 0.91 35.98
CA ASN A 505 22.11 1.52 36.66
C ASN A 505 20.96 1.77 35.72
N THR A 506 19.80 1.18 36.00
CA THR A 506 18.53 1.42 35.32
C THR A 506 17.56 2.14 36.25
N PHE A 507 16.66 2.91 35.67
CA PHE A 507 15.57 3.48 36.45
C PHE A 507 14.62 2.36 36.88
N LYS A 508 14.05 2.49 38.08
CA LYS A 508 13.00 1.60 38.58
C LYS A 508 11.63 2.24 38.38
N THR A 509 10.62 1.43 38.36
CA THR A 509 9.22 1.90 38.22
C THR A 509 8.83 2.85 39.36
N ASP A 510 9.38 2.64 40.56
CA ASP A 510 9.15 3.54 41.71
C ASP A 510 9.81 4.91 41.53
N SER A 511 10.93 4.99 40.81
CA SER A 511 11.51 6.28 40.44
C SER A 511 10.57 7.09 39.54
N LEU A 512 9.95 6.43 38.53
CA LEU A 512 8.95 7.07 37.68
C LEU A 512 7.77 7.60 38.51
N LYS A 513 7.22 6.77 39.40
CA LYS A 513 6.11 7.18 40.30
C LYS A 513 6.51 8.37 41.16
N ALA A 514 7.73 8.37 41.72
CA ALA A 514 8.23 9.45 42.54
C ALA A 514 8.35 10.77 41.74
N PHE A 515 8.91 10.75 40.52
CA PHE A 515 9.01 11.93 39.66
C PHE A 515 7.63 12.48 39.28
N LEU A 516 6.69 11.60 38.94
CA LEU A 516 5.31 12.00 38.61
C LEU A 516 4.59 12.61 39.84
N LYS A 517 4.78 12.02 41.03
CA LYS A 517 4.19 12.54 42.27
C LYS A 517 4.72 13.94 42.64
N ARG A 518 6.03 14.16 42.45
CA ARG A 518 6.67 15.45 42.72
C ARG A 518 6.50 16.48 41.59
N LYS A 519 5.87 16.06 40.46
CA LYS A 519 5.68 16.88 39.25
C LYS A 519 6.99 17.38 38.65
N GLU A 520 8.03 16.56 38.71
CA GLU A 520 9.38 16.91 38.30
C GLU A 520 9.64 16.49 36.84
N LYS A 521 10.33 17.37 36.12
CA LYS A 521 10.82 17.06 34.78
C LYS A 521 12.11 16.24 34.89
N HIS A 522 12.04 15.00 34.45
CA HIS A 522 13.20 14.10 34.32
C HIS A 522 13.25 13.48 32.94
N VAL A 523 14.46 13.29 32.41
CA VAL A 523 14.71 12.53 31.20
C VAL A 523 15.15 11.12 31.63
N ILE A 524 14.36 10.13 31.24
CA ILE A 524 14.59 8.71 31.53
C ILE A 524 15.03 8.05 30.23
N PRO A 525 16.33 7.80 30.01
CA PRO A 525 16.79 7.12 28.81
C PRO A 525 16.26 5.68 28.76
N VAL A 526 15.83 5.24 27.59
CA VAL A 526 15.47 3.85 27.29
C VAL A 526 16.68 3.19 26.65
N ARG A 527 17.31 2.26 27.33
CA ARG A 527 18.57 1.59 26.92
C ARG A 527 18.29 0.45 25.97
N THR A 528 17.36 -0.44 26.31
CA THR A 528 16.85 -1.50 25.45
C THR A 528 15.92 -0.90 24.42
N LYS A 529 16.45 -0.67 23.22
CA LYS A 529 15.74 0.06 22.16
C LYS A 529 14.57 -0.75 21.64
N VAL A 530 13.36 -0.34 21.95
CA VAL A 530 12.12 -0.95 21.43
C VAL A 530 11.74 -0.28 20.12
N PRO A 531 11.67 -1.03 18.99
CA PRO A 531 11.27 -0.51 17.70
C PRO A 531 9.82 0.02 17.71
N VAL A 532 9.58 1.08 16.94
CA VAL A 532 8.26 1.69 16.73
C VAL A 532 7.94 1.67 15.25
N PHE A 533 6.83 1.03 14.90
CA PHE A 533 6.29 0.98 13.56
C PHE A 533 4.98 1.76 13.50
N ILE A 534 4.99 2.93 12.88
CA ILE A 534 3.75 3.68 12.60
C ILE A 534 3.31 3.31 11.19
N ARG A 535 2.17 2.64 11.08
CA ARG A 535 1.65 2.05 9.84
C ARG A 535 0.20 2.45 9.59
N TYR A 536 -0.20 2.28 8.34
CA TYR A 536 -1.57 2.52 7.88
C TYR A 536 -2.15 1.20 7.37
N ILE A 537 -2.85 0.46 8.23
CA ILE A 537 -3.54 -0.77 7.87
C ILE A 537 -5.03 -0.53 7.94
N GLY A 538 -5.66 -0.37 6.77
CA GLY A 538 -7.07 0.04 6.63
C GLY A 538 -8.07 -1.09 6.85
N CYS A 539 -7.62 -2.35 6.89
CA CYS A 539 -8.44 -3.48 7.32
C CYS A 539 -7.58 -4.58 7.95
N THR A 540 -8.17 -5.34 8.86
CA THR A 540 -7.52 -6.44 9.60
C THR A 540 -8.45 -7.64 9.69
N GLY A 541 -7.89 -8.84 9.84
CA GLY A 541 -8.65 -10.04 10.20
C GLY A 541 -8.84 -10.11 11.70
N ILE A 542 -10.08 -10.29 12.17
CA ILE A 542 -10.41 -10.49 13.58
C ILE A 542 -11.47 -11.58 13.66
N ASN A 543 -11.16 -12.65 14.38
CA ASN A 543 -12.06 -13.80 14.55
C ASN A 543 -12.63 -14.34 13.22
N GLY A 544 -11.76 -14.49 12.21
CA GLY A 544 -12.12 -14.98 10.88
C GLY A 544 -12.97 -14.03 10.03
N ARG A 545 -13.10 -12.76 10.42
CA ARG A 545 -13.84 -11.75 9.66
C ARG A 545 -12.99 -10.53 9.38
N VAL A 546 -13.18 -9.90 8.21
CA VAL A 546 -12.48 -8.67 7.86
C VAL A 546 -13.14 -7.49 8.56
N LYS A 547 -12.37 -6.78 9.39
CA LYS A 547 -12.74 -5.51 9.98
C LYS A 547 -12.13 -4.37 9.17
N PHE A 548 -12.96 -3.50 8.61
CA PHE A 548 -12.56 -2.29 7.90
C PHE A 548 -12.54 -1.09 8.85
N TYR A 549 -11.52 -0.25 8.70
CA TYR A 549 -11.40 1.04 9.39
C TYR A 549 -11.70 2.19 8.42
N ASP A 550 -12.03 3.36 8.95
CA ASP A 550 -12.20 4.55 8.13
C ASP A 550 -10.87 4.94 7.46
N ASP A 551 -10.91 5.25 6.18
CA ASP A 551 -9.72 5.69 5.41
C ASP A 551 -9.45 7.17 5.69
N ILE A 552 -9.01 7.48 6.93
CA ILE A 552 -8.90 8.84 7.49
C ILE A 552 -7.97 9.76 6.70
N TYR A 553 -7.07 9.23 5.90
CA TYR A 553 -6.11 9.97 5.09
C TYR A 553 -6.27 9.70 3.59
N ASN A 554 -7.29 8.95 3.17
CA ASN A 554 -7.52 8.50 1.80
C ASN A 554 -6.35 7.67 1.21
N GLU A 555 -5.59 6.97 2.05
CA GLU A 555 -4.44 6.16 1.63
C GLU A 555 -4.88 4.88 0.91
N ASP A 556 -5.88 4.17 1.43
CA ASP A 556 -6.44 2.98 0.77
C ASP A 556 -7.07 3.34 -0.57
N LYS A 557 -7.81 4.46 -0.61
CA LYS A 557 -8.43 4.98 -1.83
C LYS A 557 -7.37 5.26 -2.89
N MET A 558 -6.35 6.03 -2.55
CA MET A 558 -5.27 6.42 -3.46
C MET A 558 -4.53 5.20 -4.02
N LEU A 559 -4.18 4.24 -3.18
CA LEU A 559 -3.49 3.02 -3.63
C LEU A 559 -4.40 2.11 -4.45
N SER A 560 -5.69 1.98 -4.07
CA SER A 560 -6.67 1.23 -4.85
C SER A 560 -6.88 1.82 -6.25
N GLU A 561 -6.97 3.15 -6.36
CA GLU A 561 -7.10 3.85 -7.63
C GLU A 561 -5.83 3.70 -8.48
N ARG A 562 -4.65 3.78 -7.87
CA ARG A 562 -3.37 3.71 -8.60
C ARG A 562 -3.04 2.32 -9.10
N TYR A 563 -3.23 1.29 -8.30
CA TYR A 563 -2.74 -0.07 -8.59
C TYR A 563 -3.84 -1.06 -9.00
N PHE A 564 -5.10 -0.76 -8.70
CA PHE A 564 -6.22 -1.69 -8.88
C PHE A 564 -7.45 -1.07 -9.58
N SER A 565 -7.32 0.10 -10.24
CA SER A 565 -8.44 0.79 -10.89
C SER A 565 -9.07 -0.03 -12.03
N ASN A 566 -8.22 -0.67 -12.84
CA ASN A 566 -8.63 -1.37 -14.07
C ASN A 566 -8.89 -2.86 -13.86
N LYS A 567 -9.04 -3.34 -12.61
CA LYS A 567 -9.28 -4.75 -12.35
C LYS A 567 -10.74 -5.10 -12.67
N PRO A 568 -11.00 -6.03 -13.62
CA PRO A 568 -12.34 -6.50 -13.88
C PRO A 568 -12.85 -7.35 -12.71
N VAL A 569 -14.16 -7.30 -12.52
CA VAL A 569 -14.87 -8.26 -11.65
C VAL A 569 -15.12 -9.50 -12.49
N ILE A 570 -14.47 -10.58 -12.20
CA ILE A 570 -14.66 -11.88 -12.84
C ILE A 570 -15.27 -12.82 -11.82
#